data_440f3ae080e8c081599a491f9148ffd1
#
_entry.id   440f3ae080e8c081599a491f9148ffd1
#
_cell.length_a   1.000
_cell.length_b   1.000
_cell.length_c   1.000
_cell.angle_alpha   90.00
_cell.angle_beta   90.00
_cell.angle_gamma   90.00
#
_symmetry.space_group_name_H-M   'P 1'
#
loop_
_entity.id
_entity.type
_entity.pdbx_description
1 polymer ?
#
loop_
_entity_poly.entity_id
_entity_poly.type
_entity_poly.pdbx_seq_one_letter_code
_entity_poly.pdbx_strand_id
1 'polypeptide(L)'
;LKPTLDTKFQIDYDWWERENNDLRAYMLSHLAPEKREKFADNSDNQIVDYIDPETGEIFQLDELGLALQEAAKDPEFINPQTSLVDSVFRVFLANGNTPRSPNELEEDTGRDARTILKTFGGIRIYRGIRPIQTS
;
A
#
# COMPACT_ATOMS: atom_id res chain seq x y z
N LEU A 1 19.90 -13.54 4.25
CA LEU A 1 18.96 -14.23 5.13
C LEU A 1 17.57 -14.31 4.48
N LYS A 2 16.96 -15.48 4.58
CA LYS A 2 15.61 -15.67 4.08
C LYS A 2 14.61 -14.96 5.00
N PRO A 3 13.61 -14.28 4.45
CA PRO A 3 12.52 -13.73 5.26
C PRO A 3 11.78 -14.84 6.01
N THR A 4 11.25 -14.49 7.17
CA THR A 4 10.44 -15.38 8.00
C THR A 4 9.06 -14.75 8.23
N LEU A 5 8.22 -15.47 8.97
CA LEU A 5 6.90 -14.97 9.34
C LEU A 5 6.94 -13.69 10.20
N ASP A 6 8.11 -13.42 10.82
CA ASP A 6 8.30 -12.23 11.66
C ASP A 6 9.10 -11.13 10.97
N THR A 7 9.58 -11.37 9.75
CA THR A 7 10.29 -10.36 8.98
C THR A 7 9.35 -9.23 8.58
N LYS A 8 9.78 -7.99 8.80
CA LYS A 8 8.96 -6.82 8.43
C LYS A 8 9.09 -6.53 6.95
N PHE A 9 7.97 -6.23 6.33
CA PHE A 9 7.85 -5.83 4.92
C PHE A 9 7.28 -4.42 4.85
N GLN A 10 7.49 -3.75 3.75
CA GLN A 10 6.83 -2.49 3.40
C GLN A 10 6.94 -2.24 1.90
N ILE A 11 6.28 -1.21 1.41
CA ILE A 11 6.43 -0.80 0.01
C ILE A 11 7.75 -0.08 -0.14
N ASP A 12 8.56 -0.54 -1.09
CA ASP A 12 9.76 0.16 -1.55
C ASP A 12 9.37 1.01 -2.78
N TYR A 13 9.13 2.29 -2.57
CA TYR A 13 8.72 3.18 -3.64
C TYR A 13 9.82 3.40 -4.68
N ASP A 14 11.09 3.25 -4.29
CA ASP A 14 12.21 3.35 -5.22
C ASP A 14 12.19 2.22 -6.25
N TRP A 15 11.66 1.05 -5.87
CA TRP A 15 11.49 -0.06 -6.81
C TRP A 15 10.61 0.34 -8.00
N TRP A 16 9.53 1.07 -7.74
CA TRP A 16 8.61 1.52 -8.79
C TRP A 16 9.34 2.41 -9.80
N GLU A 17 10.20 3.29 -9.31
CA GLU A 17 10.97 4.18 -10.15
C GLU A 17 12.03 3.43 -10.96
N ARG A 18 12.80 2.55 -10.30
CA ARG A 18 13.86 1.75 -10.94
C ARG A 18 13.32 0.85 -12.04
N GLU A 19 12.16 0.24 -11.82
CA GLU A 19 11.54 -0.69 -12.76
C GLU A 19 10.69 0.01 -13.82
N ASN A 20 10.65 1.33 -13.76
CA ASN A 20 9.87 2.15 -14.70
C ASN A 20 8.38 1.72 -14.75
N ASN A 21 7.84 1.33 -13.62
CA ASN A 21 6.44 0.97 -13.49
C ASN A 21 5.60 2.19 -13.11
N ASP A 22 4.36 2.21 -13.56
CA ASP A 22 3.47 3.34 -13.33
C ASP A 22 2.76 3.20 -11.99
N LEU A 23 3.39 3.75 -10.94
CA LEU A 23 2.83 3.75 -9.59
C LEU A 23 1.50 4.50 -9.53
N ARG A 24 1.40 5.64 -10.23
CA ARG A 24 0.18 6.44 -10.23
C ARG A 24 -1.00 5.64 -10.78
N ALA A 25 -0.82 4.94 -11.89
CA ALA A 25 -1.86 4.12 -12.47
C ALA A 25 -2.29 3.01 -11.52
N TYR A 26 -1.33 2.37 -10.86
CA TYR A 26 -1.64 1.33 -9.90
C TYR A 26 -2.39 1.88 -8.68
N MET A 27 -1.98 3.03 -8.16
CA MET A 27 -2.68 3.68 -7.05
C MET A 27 -4.12 4.06 -7.43
N LEU A 28 -4.32 4.57 -8.64
CA LEU A 28 -5.66 4.88 -9.13
C LEU A 28 -6.57 3.65 -9.15
N SER A 29 -6.00 2.47 -9.41
CA SER A 29 -6.77 1.21 -9.46
C SER A 29 -7.39 0.85 -8.10
N HIS A 30 -6.93 1.44 -7.01
CA HIS A 30 -7.46 1.19 -5.67
C HIS A 30 -8.64 2.12 -5.32
N LEU A 31 -8.99 3.03 -6.20
CA LEU A 31 -10.14 3.91 -6.03
C LEU A 31 -11.35 3.35 -6.79
N ALA A 32 -12.55 3.68 -6.29
CA ALA A 32 -13.79 3.37 -7.00
C ALA A 32 -13.80 4.09 -8.36
N PRO A 33 -14.45 3.51 -9.40
CA PRO A 33 -14.43 4.08 -10.75
C PRO A 33 -14.85 5.55 -10.83
N GLU A 34 -15.88 5.97 -10.08
CA GLU A 34 -16.35 7.35 -10.05
C GLU A 34 -15.30 8.32 -9.49
N LYS A 35 -14.48 7.87 -8.57
CA LYS A 35 -13.40 8.67 -8.02
C LYS A 35 -12.19 8.71 -8.94
N ARG A 36 -11.97 7.61 -9.66
CA ARG A 36 -10.87 7.49 -10.62
C ARG A 36 -10.97 8.52 -11.73
N GLU A 37 -12.19 8.80 -12.21
CA GLU A 37 -12.44 9.75 -13.28
C GLU A 37 -11.95 11.15 -12.95
N LYS A 38 -11.99 11.54 -11.68
CA LYS A 38 -11.53 12.86 -11.23
C LYS A 38 -10.03 13.05 -11.42
N PHE A 39 -9.27 11.96 -11.55
CA PHE A 39 -7.83 11.98 -11.69
C PHE A 39 -7.36 11.57 -13.08
N ALA A 40 -8.28 11.38 -14.03
CA ALA A 40 -7.96 11.01 -15.41
C ALA A 40 -7.16 12.11 -16.11
N ASP A 41 -7.36 13.36 -15.69
CA ASP A 41 -6.63 14.51 -16.17
C ASP A 41 -5.54 14.87 -15.14
N ASN A 42 -4.27 14.78 -15.56
CA ASN A 42 -3.12 15.02 -14.67
C ASN A 42 -2.87 16.50 -14.36
N SER A 43 -3.76 17.40 -14.76
CA SER A 43 -3.48 18.83 -14.73
C SER A 43 -3.56 19.47 -13.35
N ASP A 44 -4.15 18.81 -12.35
CA ASP A 44 -4.40 19.41 -11.03
C ASP A 44 -3.86 18.56 -9.89
N ASN A 45 -2.53 18.38 -9.86
CA ASN A 45 -1.89 17.64 -8.78
C ASN A 45 -1.50 18.63 -7.68
N GLN A 46 -2.50 19.13 -6.93
CA GLN A 46 -2.23 20.05 -5.82
C GLN A 46 -1.80 19.29 -4.59
N ILE A 47 -0.72 19.77 -3.98
CA ILE A 47 -0.25 19.23 -2.70
C ILE A 47 -1.04 19.90 -1.58
N VAL A 48 -1.63 19.09 -0.70
CA VAL A 48 -2.40 19.58 0.44
C VAL A 48 -1.81 19.03 1.73
N ASP A 49 -2.02 19.76 2.82
CA ASP A 49 -1.63 19.28 4.15
C ASP A 49 -2.71 18.32 4.66
N TYR A 50 -2.27 17.14 5.07
CA TYR A 50 -3.13 16.17 5.72
C TYR A 50 -2.69 16.01 7.17
N ILE A 51 -3.64 16.14 8.09
CA ILE A 51 -3.38 15.98 9.53
C ILE A 51 -3.90 14.61 9.93
N ASP A 52 -2.98 13.76 10.44
CA ASP A 52 -3.37 12.45 10.96
C ASP A 52 -4.20 12.65 12.23
N PRO A 53 -5.47 12.18 12.25
CA PRO A 53 -6.35 12.38 13.40
C PRO A 53 -5.89 11.63 14.66
N GLU A 54 -5.04 10.62 14.54
CA GLU A 54 -4.56 9.85 15.69
C GLU A 54 -3.28 10.42 16.27
N THR A 55 -2.35 10.90 15.43
CA THR A 55 -1.03 11.33 15.87
C THR A 55 -0.84 12.84 15.84
N GLY A 56 -1.69 13.55 15.08
CA GLY A 56 -1.54 14.99 14.86
C GLY A 56 -0.41 15.34 13.90
N GLU A 57 0.26 14.36 13.32
CA GLU A 57 1.31 14.60 12.33
C GLU A 57 0.73 15.21 11.05
N ILE A 58 1.51 16.12 10.45
CA ILE A 58 1.13 16.80 9.22
C ILE A 58 1.93 16.18 8.08
N PHE A 59 1.21 15.66 7.06
CA PHE A 59 1.80 15.12 5.85
C PHE A 59 1.39 15.95 4.65
N GLN A 60 2.31 16.11 3.70
CA GLN A 60 1.95 16.70 2.42
C GLN A 60 1.56 15.59 1.45
N LEU A 61 0.31 15.63 1.01
CA LEU A 61 -0.24 14.66 0.06
C LEU A 61 -0.73 15.39 -1.17
N ASP A 62 -0.57 14.75 -2.32
CA ASP A 62 -1.28 15.22 -3.51
C ASP A 62 -2.76 14.80 -3.40
N GLU A 63 -3.58 15.25 -4.34
CA GLU A 63 -5.01 14.93 -4.33
C GLU A 63 -5.27 13.44 -4.39
N LEU A 64 -4.45 12.69 -5.13
CA LEU A 64 -4.58 11.24 -5.21
C LEU A 64 -4.27 10.58 -3.86
N GLY A 65 -3.19 11.00 -3.21
CA GLY A 65 -2.84 10.51 -1.87
C GLY A 65 -3.94 10.77 -0.86
N LEU A 66 -4.54 11.97 -0.91
CA LEU A 66 -5.65 12.31 -0.03
C LEU A 66 -6.87 11.42 -0.30
N ALA A 67 -7.21 11.19 -1.58
CA ALA A 67 -8.33 10.32 -1.95
C ALA A 67 -8.12 8.89 -1.46
N LEU A 68 -6.88 8.39 -1.53
CA LEU A 68 -6.54 7.06 -1.03
C LEU A 68 -6.66 6.98 0.50
N GLN A 69 -6.25 8.03 1.22
CA GLN A 69 -6.42 8.08 2.67
C GLN A 69 -7.90 8.08 3.05
N GLU A 70 -8.73 8.79 2.31
CA GLU A 70 -10.18 8.77 2.54
C GLU A 70 -10.78 7.39 2.24
N ALA A 71 -10.37 6.77 1.13
CA ALA A 71 -10.83 5.42 0.78
C ALA A 71 -10.44 4.39 1.84
N ALA A 72 -9.26 4.53 2.42
CA ALA A 72 -8.74 3.60 3.43
C ALA A 72 -9.52 3.64 4.74
N LYS A 73 -10.33 4.67 4.97
CA LYS A 73 -11.21 4.74 6.16
C LYS A 73 -12.41 3.82 6.04
N ASP A 74 -12.76 3.38 4.83
CA ASP A 74 -13.86 2.44 4.62
C ASP A 74 -13.46 1.07 5.12
N PRO A 75 -14.25 0.42 6.00
CA PRO A 75 -13.97 -0.94 6.46
C PRO A 75 -13.87 -1.95 5.31
N GLU A 76 -14.52 -1.69 4.18
CA GLU A 76 -14.50 -2.55 3.00
C GLU A 76 -13.29 -2.32 2.08
N PHE A 77 -12.41 -1.38 2.42
CA PHE A 77 -11.22 -1.11 1.61
C PHE A 77 -10.36 -2.37 1.44
N ILE A 78 -10.26 -3.17 2.48
CA ILE A 78 -9.63 -4.49 2.44
C ILE A 78 -10.74 -5.52 2.68
N ASN A 79 -11.02 -6.34 1.68
CA ASN A 79 -12.14 -7.29 1.74
C ASN A 79 -11.75 -8.62 1.05
N PRO A 80 -12.53 -9.70 1.26
CA PRO A 80 -12.18 -11.02 0.72
C PRO A 80 -12.13 -11.11 -0.81
N GLN A 81 -12.76 -10.19 -1.52
CA GLN A 81 -12.76 -10.16 -2.99
C GLN A 81 -11.53 -9.49 -3.57
N THR A 82 -10.79 -8.74 -2.75
CA THR A 82 -9.54 -8.10 -3.17
C THR A 82 -8.44 -9.17 -3.26
N SER A 83 -7.63 -9.14 -4.33
CA SER A 83 -6.53 -10.10 -4.47
C SER A 83 -5.57 -10.02 -3.29
N LEU A 84 -4.81 -11.08 -3.05
CA LEU A 84 -3.84 -11.10 -1.95
C LEU A 84 -2.82 -9.96 -2.07
N VAL A 85 -2.27 -9.76 -3.27
CA VAL A 85 -1.27 -8.71 -3.50
C VAL A 85 -1.87 -7.32 -3.24
N ASP A 86 -3.05 -7.06 -3.80
CA ASP A 86 -3.73 -5.78 -3.61
C ASP A 86 -4.14 -5.57 -2.16
N SER A 87 -4.59 -6.62 -1.47
CA SER A 87 -4.95 -6.52 -0.04
C SER A 87 -3.77 -6.07 0.81
N VAL A 88 -2.61 -6.68 0.59
CA VAL A 88 -1.40 -6.32 1.34
C VAL A 88 -0.94 -4.90 0.99
N PHE A 89 -0.98 -4.54 -0.30
CA PHE A 89 -0.64 -3.17 -0.72
C PHE A 89 -1.56 -2.15 -0.03
N ARG A 90 -2.85 -2.45 0.05
CA ARG A 90 -3.83 -1.56 0.71
C ARG A 90 -3.58 -1.40 2.21
N VAL A 91 -3.07 -2.44 2.88
CA VAL A 91 -2.66 -2.30 4.30
C VAL A 91 -1.61 -1.20 4.42
N PHE A 92 -0.59 -1.23 3.55
CA PHE A 92 0.47 -0.23 3.60
C PHE A 92 -0.01 1.16 3.18
N LEU A 93 -0.97 1.26 2.26
CA LEU A 93 -1.60 2.54 1.94
C LEU A 93 -2.35 3.10 3.16
N ALA A 94 -3.08 2.24 3.88
CA ALA A 94 -3.88 2.66 5.02
C ALA A 94 -3.06 3.02 6.24
N ASN A 95 -1.89 2.39 6.42
CA ASN A 95 -1.07 2.57 7.63
C ASN A 95 0.13 3.50 7.45
N GLY A 96 0.18 4.25 6.34
CA GLY A 96 1.29 5.16 6.07
C GLY A 96 2.60 4.45 5.76
N ASN A 97 2.53 3.28 5.17
CA ASN A 97 3.66 2.42 4.83
C ASN A 97 4.47 1.97 6.07
N THR A 98 3.77 1.79 7.18
CA THR A 98 4.37 1.26 8.40
C THR A 98 4.69 -0.23 8.21
N PRO A 99 5.92 -0.67 8.51
CA PRO A 99 6.30 -2.07 8.30
C PRO A 99 5.43 -3.08 9.05
N ARG A 100 5.12 -4.19 8.38
CA ARG A 100 4.32 -5.28 8.95
C ARG A 100 4.92 -6.63 8.56
N SER A 101 4.91 -7.57 9.48
CA SER A 101 5.34 -8.95 9.22
C SER A 101 4.20 -9.76 8.59
N PRO A 102 4.51 -10.92 7.96
CA PRO A 102 3.44 -11.81 7.49
C PRO A 102 2.42 -12.18 8.55
N ASN A 103 2.85 -12.43 9.79
CA ASN A 103 1.92 -12.72 10.88
C ASN A 103 0.98 -11.52 11.14
N GLU A 104 1.52 -10.30 11.13
CA GLU A 104 0.72 -9.10 11.29
C GLU A 104 -0.19 -8.86 10.10
N LEU A 105 0.29 -9.11 8.89
CA LEU A 105 -0.51 -8.96 7.68
C LEU A 105 -1.66 -9.96 7.62
N GLU A 106 -1.51 -11.15 8.21
CA GLU A 106 -2.63 -12.08 8.36
C GLU A 106 -3.74 -11.46 9.20
N GLU A 107 -3.39 -10.80 10.29
CA GLU A 107 -4.36 -10.09 11.13
C GLU A 107 -5.04 -8.96 10.34
N ASP A 108 -4.26 -8.24 9.53
CA ASP A 108 -4.74 -7.08 8.79
C ASP A 108 -5.65 -7.46 7.62
N THR A 109 -5.40 -8.62 6.98
CA THR A 109 -6.08 -8.98 5.71
C THR A 109 -6.96 -10.21 5.82
N GLY A 110 -6.80 -11.02 6.86
CA GLY A 110 -7.46 -12.33 6.97
C GLY A 110 -6.86 -13.39 6.05
N ARG A 111 -5.74 -13.08 5.37
CA ARG A 111 -5.06 -14.03 4.49
C ARG A 111 -3.96 -14.77 5.25
N ASP A 112 -3.72 -16.01 4.85
CA ASP A 112 -2.75 -16.89 5.51
C ASP A 112 -1.32 -16.32 5.48
N ALA A 113 -0.68 -16.25 6.65
CA ALA A 113 0.65 -15.67 6.80
C ALA A 113 1.70 -16.40 5.97
N ARG A 114 1.63 -17.72 5.87
CA ARG A 114 2.59 -18.49 5.07
C ARG A 114 2.45 -18.21 3.59
N THR A 115 1.23 -18.04 3.12
CA THR A 115 0.97 -17.66 1.73
C THR A 115 1.50 -16.26 1.44
N ILE A 116 1.31 -15.33 2.37
CA ILE A 116 1.85 -13.97 2.26
C ILE A 116 3.38 -14.02 2.18
N LEU A 117 4.02 -14.75 3.09
CA LEU A 117 5.47 -14.90 3.08
C LEU A 117 5.98 -15.50 1.77
N LYS A 118 5.32 -16.56 1.28
CA LYS A 118 5.70 -17.20 0.03
C LYS A 118 5.58 -16.25 -1.16
N THR A 119 4.54 -15.42 -1.16
CA THR A 119 4.30 -14.47 -2.25
C THR A 119 5.33 -13.35 -2.27
N PHE A 120 5.57 -12.71 -1.13
CA PHE A 120 6.41 -11.50 -1.07
C PHE A 120 7.85 -11.77 -0.67
N GLY A 121 8.15 -12.92 -0.10
CA GLY A 121 9.51 -13.28 0.32
C GLY A 121 10.34 -13.98 -0.73
N GLY A 122 9.78 -14.23 -1.92
CA GLY A 122 10.48 -14.90 -3.01
C GLY A 122 11.34 -13.95 -3.83
N ILE A 123 11.87 -14.47 -4.94
CA ILE A 123 12.74 -13.72 -5.84
C ILE A 123 11.97 -12.61 -6.56
N ARG A 124 10.75 -12.92 -6.97
CA ARG A 124 9.91 -11.95 -7.69
C ARG A 124 9.33 -10.93 -6.73
N ILE A 125 9.46 -9.66 -7.07
CA ILE A 125 8.92 -8.55 -6.29
C ILE A 125 7.57 -8.15 -6.87
N TYR A 126 6.52 -8.18 -6.02
CA TYR A 126 5.18 -7.79 -6.41
C TYR A 126 4.88 -6.40 -5.86
N ARG A 127 4.63 -5.45 -6.76
CA ARG A 127 4.19 -4.08 -6.43
C ARG A 127 5.14 -3.35 -5.46
N GLY A 128 6.41 -3.71 -5.51
CA GLY A 128 7.43 -3.07 -4.68
C GLY A 128 7.43 -3.48 -3.22
N ILE A 129 6.62 -4.47 -2.84
CA ILE A 129 6.57 -4.94 -1.46
C ILE A 129 7.77 -5.85 -1.21
N ARG A 130 8.62 -5.46 -0.26
CA ARG A 130 9.90 -6.13 -0.01
C ARG A 130 10.16 -6.22 1.48
N PRO A 131 10.94 -7.25 1.89
CA PRO A 131 11.42 -7.30 3.27
C PRO A 131 12.39 -6.16 3.55
N ILE A 132 12.27 -5.60 4.74
CA ILE A 132 13.20 -4.57 5.21
C ILE A 132 14.48 -5.25 5.63
N GLN A 133 15.60 -4.77 5.11
CA GLN A 133 16.90 -5.25 5.54
C GLN A 133 17.28 -4.53 6.82
N THR A 134 17.33 -5.29 7.91
CA THR A 134 17.90 -4.81 9.16
C THR A 134 19.38 -5.13 9.16
N SER A 135 20.17 -4.10 9.29
CA SER A 135 21.61 -4.27 9.44
C SER A 135 21.94 -4.84 10.81
#